data_da087aa97923d4203e432d18535fee93
#
_entry.id   da087aa97923d4203e432d18535fee93
#
_cell.length_a   1.000
_cell.length_b   1.000
_cell.length_c   1.000
_cell.angle_alpha   90.00
_cell.angle_beta   90.00
_cell.angle_gamma   90.00
#
_symmetry.space_group_name_H-M   'P 1'
#
loop_
_entity.id
_entity.type
_entity.pdbx_description
1 polymer ?
#
loop_
_entity_poly.entity_id
_entity_poly.type
_entity_poly.pdbx_seq_one_letter_code
_entity_poly.pdbx_strand_id
1 'polypeptide(L)'
;MTFEQQPVHRQLFASQILAKAGVTGNSALLTAFARVERERFLGPPPWFYSDFSTYRELASGDPVVLYQDMLVALDTGRHVNNGVPSLHASALSQVGVGAGEHVIHVGAGTGYYTAILSELVGPAGRVTAIEYDQALAEQATDNLRNYRNVDVVQGDGTLFPQHDADVVYVNFALDYPAAAWVDKLAPGGRLLFPLGVPAVSDAGTSLPFTGMAGLLLVERRESGFGANFLQPVSFVFAEGQEPPPPGRREGLEAAFRRRKAGLVRQLRWRRPAETQEEWYSEAEWGLSLQDL
;
A
#
# COMPACT_ATOMS: atom_id res chain seq x y z
N MET A 1 -3.63 29.84 11.98
CA MET A 1 -4.82 29.52 11.16
C MET A 1 -5.99 29.29 12.09
N THR A 2 -7.13 29.91 11.84
CA THR A 2 -8.31 29.70 12.68
C THR A 2 -8.96 28.36 12.39
N PHE A 3 -9.62 27.75 13.37
CA PHE A 3 -10.29 26.44 13.28
C PHE A 3 -11.26 26.33 12.09
N GLU A 4 -11.84 27.43 11.62
CA GLU A 4 -12.77 27.49 10.49
C GLU A 4 -12.11 27.35 9.10
N GLN A 5 -10.79 27.54 9.00
CA GLN A 5 -10.06 27.46 7.72
C GLN A 5 -9.52 26.06 7.40
N GLN A 6 -9.41 25.16 8.38
CA GLN A 6 -8.91 23.81 8.16
C GLN A 6 -9.73 22.99 7.16
N PRO A 7 -11.07 22.97 7.19
CA PRO A 7 -11.86 22.20 6.21
C PRO A 7 -11.58 22.61 4.75
N VAL A 8 -11.38 23.90 4.48
CA VAL A 8 -11.10 24.41 3.13
C VAL A 8 -9.73 23.92 2.65
N HIS A 9 -8.72 23.92 3.50
CA HIS A 9 -7.39 23.44 3.14
C HIS A 9 -7.39 21.94 2.84
N ARG A 10 -8.11 21.13 3.62
CA ARG A 10 -8.25 19.70 3.37
C ARG A 10 -8.96 19.42 2.05
N GLN A 11 -10.01 20.18 1.74
CA GLN A 11 -10.74 20.04 0.49
C GLN A 11 -9.88 20.41 -0.73
N LEU A 12 -9.11 21.50 -0.64
CA LEU A 12 -8.14 21.88 -1.67
C LEU A 12 -7.05 20.81 -1.84
N PHE A 13 -6.49 20.34 -0.74
CA PHE A 13 -5.52 19.25 -0.74
C PHE A 13 -6.08 17.99 -1.42
N ALA A 14 -7.26 17.52 -1.02
CA ALA A 14 -7.91 16.37 -1.63
C ALA A 14 -8.09 16.55 -3.14
N SER A 15 -8.56 17.74 -3.57
CA SER A 15 -8.72 18.05 -5.00
C SER A 15 -7.40 18.01 -5.76
N GLN A 16 -6.33 18.58 -5.20
CA GLN A 16 -4.98 18.57 -5.79
C GLN A 16 -4.41 17.16 -5.89
N ILE A 17 -4.56 16.35 -4.82
CA ILE A 17 -4.09 14.97 -4.78
C ILE A 17 -4.77 14.13 -5.87
N LEU A 18 -6.10 14.20 -5.97
CA LEU A 18 -6.84 13.45 -6.97
C LEU A 18 -6.50 13.92 -8.41
N ALA A 19 -6.38 15.23 -8.62
CA ALA A 19 -5.98 15.77 -9.91
C ALA A 19 -4.57 15.28 -10.32
N LYS A 20 -3.60 15.30 -9.39
CA LYS A 20 -2.25 14.79 -9.62
C LYS A 20 -2.23 13.28 -9.85
N ALA A 21 -3.09 12.53 -9.16
CA ALA A 21 -3.27 11.10 -9.34
C ALA A 21 -3.98 10.71 -10.64
N GLY A 22 -4.49 11.67 -11.42
CA GLY A 22 -5.30 11.42 -12.62
C GLY A 22 -6.69 10.85 -12.30
N VAL A 23 -7.16 10.99 -11.06
CA VAL A 23 -8.45 10.47 -10.61
C VAL A 23 -9.53 11.50 -10.87
N THR A 24 -10.53 11.14 -11.68
CA THR A 24 -11.68 11.97 -12.01
C THR A 24 -12.99 11.28 -11.61
N GLY A 25 -13.98 12.07 -11.17
CA GLY A 25 -15.32 11.57 -10.87
C GLY A 25 -15.47 10.69 -9.61
N ASN A 26 -14.40 10.50 -8.84
CA ASN A 26 -14.44 9.72 -7.59
C ASN A 26 -14.72 10.63 -6.38
N SER A 27 -16.01 10.98 -6.19
CA SER A 27 -16.44 11.86 -5.09
C SER A 27 -16.27 11.22 -3.71
N ALA A 28 -16.35 9.89 -3.59
CA ALA A 28 -16.15 9.18 -2.33
C ALA A 28 -14.70 9.33 -1.87
N LEU A 29 -13.73 9.11 -2.76
CA LEU A 29 -12.31 9.26 -2.46
C LEU A 29 -11.94 10.72 -2.15
N LEU A 30 -12.49 11.68 -2.92
CA LEU A 30 -12.33 13.11 -2.64
C LEU A 30 -12.81 13.46 -1.22
N THR A 31 -13.99 12.97 -0.86
CA THR A 31 -14.59 13.19 0.47
C THR A 31 -13.75 12.55 1.57
N ALA A 32 -13.27 11.33 1.37
CA ALA A 32 -12.44 10.64 2.35
C ALA A 32 -11.13 11.42 2.64
N PHE A 33 -10.40 11.83 1.60
CA PHE A 33 -9.18 12.65 1.77
C PHE A 33 -9.46 14.03 2.41
N ALA A 34 -10.62 14.64 2.15
CA ALA A 34 -11.00 15.93 2.73
C ALA A 34 -11.43 15.83 4.20
N ARG A 35 -11.99 14.68 4.63
CA ARG A 35 -12.45 14.47 6.01
C ARG A 35 -11.35 14.08 6.97
N VAL A 36 -10.41 13.25 6.53
CA VAL A 36 -9.37 12.71 7.40
C VAL A 36 -8.30 13.76 7.69
N GLU A 37 -8.11 14.06 8.97
CA GLU A 37 -7.13 15.04 9.46
C GLU A 37 -5.73 14.42 9.47
N ARG A 38 -4.91 14.75 8.46
CA ARG A 38 -3.59 14.12 8.25
C ARG A 38 -2.66 14.30 9.45
N GLU A 39 -2.69 15.46 10.11
CA GLU A 39 -1.88 15.81 11.28
C GLU A 39 -2.08 14.88 12.46
N ARG A 40 -3.25 14.29 12.63
CA ARG A 40 -3.52 13.33 13.70
C ARG A 40 -2.68 12.05 13.61
N PHE A 41 -2.22 11.74 12.41
CA PHE A 41 -1.48 10.51 12.11
C PHE A 41 0.03 10.71 11.98
N LEU A 42 0.52 11.94 12.19
CA LEU A 42 1.94 12.29 11.99
C LEU A 42 2.65 12.68 13.28
N GLY A 43 1.94 12.60 14.43
CA GLY A 43 2.48 13.03 15.72
C GLY A 43 2.70 14.55 15.81
N PRO A 44 3.29 15.03 16.90
CA PRO A 44 3.60 16.44 17.06
C PRO A 44 4.79 16.86 16.20
N PRO A 45 4.92 18.18 15.85
CA PRO A 45 6.11 18.70 15.21
C PRO A 45 7.35 18.57 16.13
N PRO A 46 8.58 18.58 15.59
CA PRO A 46 8.91 18.88 14.18
C PRO A 46 8.63 17.70 13.25
N TRP A 47 8.12 18.00 12.05
CA TRP A 47 7.90 17.00 11.00
C TRP A 47 9.04 17.00 9.99
N PHE A 48 9.33 15.82 9.45
CA PHE A 48 10.36 15.62 8.44
C PHE A 48 9.73 15.08 7.17
N TYR A 49 10.06 15.68 6.03
CA TYR A 49 9.65 15.18 4.72
C TYR A 49 10.85 14.63 3.94
N SER A 50 10.60 13.69 3.06
CA SER A 50 11.62 13.13 2.18
C SER A 50 11.63 13.86 0.83
N ASP A 51 12.84 14.19 0.35
CA ASP A 51 13.10 14.60 -1.03
C ASP A 51 13.61 13.41 -1.89
N PHE A 52 13.37 12.17 -1.44
CA PHE A 52 13.83 10.89 -1.99
C PHE A 52 15.34 10.63 -1.85
N SER A 53 16.12 11.56 -1.34
CA SER A 53 17.53 11.36 -1.02
C SER A 53 17.81 11.44 0.48
N THR A 54 17.10 12.30 1.19
CA THR A 54 17.23 12.50 2.63
C THR A 54 15.94 13.02 3.24
N TYR A 55 15.89 13.05 4.58
CA TYR A 55 14.81 13.71 5.31
C TYR A 55 15.22 15.12 5.69
N ARG A 56 14.31 16.08 5.51
CA ARG A 56 14.45 17.49 5.85
C ARG A 56 13.32 17.92 6.78
N GLU A 57 13.64 18.71 7.77
CA GLU A 57 12.65 19.30 8.66
C GLU A 57 11.77 20.30 7.93
N LEU A 58 10.46 20.25 8.20
CA LEU A 58 9.53 21.29 7.76
C LEU A 58 9.74 22.54 8.62
N ALA A 59 9.84 23.69 7.96
CA ALA A 59 10.17 24.98 8.61
C ALA A 59 9.04 25.54 9.49
N SER A 60 7.93 24.83 9.66
CA SER A 60 6.78 25.27 10.43
C SER A 60 6.11 24.10 11.14
N GLY A 61 5.68 24.34 12.39
CA GLY A 61 4.80 23.44 13.14
C GLY A 61 3.30 23.66 12.91
N ASP A 62 2.90 24.51 11.94
CA ASP A 62 1.50 24.69 11.57
C ASP A 62 1.03 23.48 10.73
N PRO A 63 -0.03 22.75 11.12
CA PRO A 63 -0.55 21.60 10.38
C PRO A 63 -0.84 21.84 8.90
N VAL A 64 -1.03 23.09 8.47
CA VAL A 64 -1.25 23.41 7.06
C VAL A 64 -0.12 22.95 6.16
N VAL A 65 1.12 22.91 6.65
CA VAL A 65 2.29 22.48 5.87
C VAL A 65 2.24 21.00 5.50
N LEU A 66 1.43 20.20 6.20
CA LEU A 66 1.23 18.78 5.94
C LEU A 66 0.28 18.50 4.77
N TYR A 67 -0.54 19.49 4.36
CA TYR A 67 -1.49 19.37 3.27
C TYR A 67 -0.83 19.61 1.91
N GLN A 68 0.21 18.82 1.66
CA GLN A 68 0.99 18.78 0.43
C GLN A 68 1.19 17.33 0.00
N ASP A 69 1.42 17.12 -1.29
CA ASP A 69 1.72 15.79 -1.84
C ASP A 69 3.18 15.42 -1.59
N MET A 70 3.49 15.08 -0.37
CA MET A 70 4.83 14.75 0.08
C MET A 70 4.84 13.56 1.04
N LEU A 71 5.96 12.89 1.07
CA LEU A 71 6.26 11.78 1.95
C LEU A 71 6.76 12.33 3.28
N VAL A 72 5.97 12.14 4.36
CA VAL A 72 6.32 12.58 5.71
C VAL A 72 6.82 11.38 6.52
N ALA A 73 7.95 11.55 7.21
CA ALA A 73 8.53 10.50 8.05
C ALA A 73 7.66 10.22 9.27
N LEU A 74 7.55 8.95 9.61
CA LEU A 74 7.10 8.44 10.91
C LEU A 74 8.32 8.06 11.77
N ASP A 75 9.35 7.50 11.13
CA ASP A 75 10.65 7.20 11.72
C ASP A 75 11.75 7.44 10.68
N THR A 76 12.55 8.50 10.88
CA THR A 76 13.64 8.86 9.96
C THR A 76 14.79 7.86 9.97
N GLY A 77 15.04 7.21 11.11
CA GLY A 77 16.15 6.26 11.28
C GLY A 77 15.90 4.92 10.56
N ARG A 78 14.61 4.51 10.49
CA ARG A 78 14.18 3.28 9.81
C ARG A 78 13.60 3.52 8.42
N HIS A 79 13.57 4.75 7.95
CA HIS A 79 12.93 5.15 6.69
C HIS A 79 11.42 4.86 6.63
N VAL A 80 10.75 4.68 7.77
CA VAL A 80 9.31 4.49 7.84
C VAL A 80 8.60 5.82 7.65
N ASN A 81 7.60 5.85 6.79
CA ASN A 81 6.94 7.07 6.36
C ASN A 81 5.45 6.87 6.05
N ASN A 82 4.74 7.98 5.92
CA ASN A 82 3.30 7.99 5.66
C ASN A 82 2.93 7.92 4.16
N GLY A 83 3.84 7.51 3.28
CA GLY A 83 3.55 7.42 1.84
C GLY A 83 3.21 8.76 1.16
N VAL A 84 3.25 8.76 -0.16
CA VAL A 84 2.89 9.93 -1.00
C VAL A 84 1.39 9.91 -1.27
N PRO A 85 0.60 10.94 -0.88
CA PRO A 85 -0.85 10.93 -0.98
C PRO A 85 -1.40 10.70 -2.39
N SER A 86 -0.80 11.29 -3.43
CA SER A 86 -1.26 11.08 -4.81
C SER A 86 -1.06 9.64 -5.30
N LEU A 87 0.03 8.96 -4.86
CA LEU A 87 0.25 7.55 -5.15
C LEU A 87 -0.88 6.69 -4.57
N HIS A 88 -1.22 6.92 -3.30
CA HIS A 88 -2.30 6.19 -2.63
C HIS A 88 -3.68 6.54 -3.19
N ALA A 89 -3.92 7.79 -3.59
CA ALA A 89 -5.16 8.18 -4.26
C ALA A 89 -5.35 7.42 -5.59
N SER A 90 -4.28 7.33 -6.41
CA SER A 90 -4.30 6.52 -7.64
C SER A 90 -4.56 5.05 -7.34
N ALA A 91 -3.82 4.48 -6.38
CA ALA A 91 -3.94 3.08 -5.98
C ALA A 91 -5.34 2.73 -5.46
N LEU A 92 -5.89 3.52 -4.54
CA LEU A 92 -7.24 3.34 -3.98
C LEU A 92 -8.34 3.49 -5.03
N SER A 93 -8.18 4.41 -5.98
CA SER A 93 -9.11 4.56 -7.09
C SER A 93 -9.12 3.33 -8.00
N GLN A 94 -7.95 2.74 -8.25
CA GLN A 94 -7.82 1.58 -9.14
C GLN A 94 -8.25 0.26 -8.47
N VAL A 95 -7.99 0.10 -7.18
CA VAL A 95 -8.48 -1.06 -6.42
C VAL A 95 -9.99 -1.00 -6.22
N GLY A 96 -10.57 0.21 -6.26
CA GLY A 96 -12.01 0.41 -6.26
C GLY A 96 -12.70 -0.04 -4.97
N VAL A 97 -12.23 0.44 -3.81
CA VAL A 97 -12.86 0.14 -2.52
C VAL A 97 -14.28 0.65 -2.50
N GLY A 98 -15.22 -0.24 -2.20
CA GLY A 98 -16.67 0.00 -2.18
C GLY A 98 -17.27 0.07 -0.77
N ALA A 99 -18.45 0.70 -0.69
CA ALA A 99 -19.21 0.75 0.57
C ALA A 99 -19.65 -0.66 1.00
N GLY A 100 -19.52 -0.96 2.29
CA GLY A 100 -19.89 -2.25 2.88
C GLY A 100 -18.82 -3.33 2.79
N GLU A 101 -17.70 -3.10 2.13
CA GLU A 101 -16.61 -4.07 1.99
C GLU A 101 -15.82 -4.28 3.28
N HIS A 102 -15.24 -5.48 3.40
CA HIS A 102 -14.22 -5.80 4.39
C HIS A 102 -12.83 -5.63 3.76
N VAL A 103 -12.10 -4.64 4.26
CA VAL A 103 -10.74 -4.30 3.80
C VAL A 103 -9.72 -4.73 4.85
N ILE A 104 -8.67 -5.43 4.42
CA ILE A 104 -7.47 -5.67 5.21
C ILE A 104 -6.41 -4.68 4.75
N HIS A 105 -5.99 -3.81 5.66
CA HIS A 105 -4.90 -2.85 5.42
C HIS A 105 -3.63 -3.33 6.10
N VAL A 106 -2.64 -3.76 5.34
CA VAL A 106 -1.40 -4.35 5.83
C VAL A 106 -0.26 -3.33 5.74
N GLY A 107 0.48 -3.14 6.83
CA GLY A 107 1.45 -2.07 6.97
C GLY A 107 0.74 -0.73 7.22
N ALA A 108 -0.11 -0.71 8.26
CA ALA A 108 -0.99 0.41 8.53
C ALA A 108 -0.25 1.68 9.00
N GLY A 109 0.99 1.54 9.49
CA GLY A 109 1.72 2.63 10.12
C GLY A 109 0.91 3.20 11.28
N THR A 110 0.78 4.51 11.32
CA THR A 110 -0.03 5.22 12.32
C THR A 110 -1.52 5.31 11.98
N GLY A 111 -1.97 4.71 10.85
CA GLY A 111 -3.39 4.54 10.51
C GLY A 111 -4.00 5.59 9.56
N TYR A 112 -3.23 6.45 8.90
CA TYR A 112 -3.79 7.49 8.02
C TYR A 112 -4.62 6.92 6.87
N TYR A 113 -4.06 5.98 6.11
CA TYR A 113 -4.81 5.35 5.01
C TYR A 113 -5.87 4.36 5.52
N THR A 114 -5.72 3.81 6.73
CA THR A 114 -6.79 3.07 7.41
C THR A 114 -8.03 3.94 7.62
N ALA A 115 -7.83 5.18 8.07
CA ALA A 115 -8.92 6.13 8.23
C ALA A 115 -9.60 6.49 6.89
N ILE A 116 -8.82 6.67 5.83
CA ILE A 116 -9.35 6.89 4.47
C ILE A 116 -10.15 5.67 3.99
N LEU A 117 -9.63 4.46 4.18
CA LEU A 117 -10.33 3.21 3.86
C LEU A 117 -11.63 3.08 4.66
N SER A 118 -11.62 3.43 5.95
CA SER A 118 -12.82 3.45 6.81
C SER A 118 -13.91 4.39 6.28
N GLU A 119 -13.54 5.58 5.80
CA GLU A 119 -14.49 6.51 5.16
C GLU A 119 -15.05 5.94 3.86
N LEU A 120 -14.25 5.21 3.06
CA LEU A 120 -14.67 4.61 1.80
C LEU A 120 -15.65 3.46 2.01
N VAL A 121 -15.35 2.54 2.93
CA VAL A 121 -16.24 1.40 3.20
C VAL A 121 -17.49 1.81 3.97
N GLY A 122 -17.45 2.96 4.66
CA GLY A 122 -18.57 3.48 5.44
C GLY A 122 -19.00 2.60 6.63
N PRO A 123 -20.12 2.94 7.29
CA PRO A 123 -20.51 2.30 8.55
C PRO A 123 -20.96 0.84 8.41
N ALA A 124 -21.29 0.38 7.21
CA ALA A 124 -21.67 -1.00 6.92
C ALA A 124 -20.46 -1.88 6.56
N GLY A 125 -19.31 -1.28 6.24
CA GLY A 125 -18.08 -1.97 5.95
C GLY A 125 -17.16 -2.08 7.17
N ARG A 126 -16.01 -2.73 7.00
CA ARG A 126 -15.04 -2.94 8.06
C ARG A 126 -13.62 -2.81 7.51
N VAL A 127 -12.71 -2.26 8.32
CA VAL A 127 -11.27 -2.26 8.03
C VAL A 127 -10.55 -2.97 9.17
N THR A 128 -9.74 -3.98 8.83
CA THR A 128 -8.78 -4.58 9.76
C THR A 128 -7.40 -4.09 9.38
N ALA A 129 -6.79 -3.29 10.25
CA ALA A 129 -5.47 -2.71 10.05
C ALA A 129 -4.42 -3.56 10.75
N ILE A 130 -3.42 -4.03 10.00
CA ILE A 130 -2.33 -4.86 10.53
C ILE A 130 -1.04 -4.04 10.50
N GLU A 131 -0.37 -3.95 11.65
CA GLU A 131 0.92 -3.28 11.77
C GLU A 131 1.91 -4.16 12.53
N TYR A 132 3.11 -4.32 11.98
CA TYR A 132 4.15 -5.18 12.56
C TYR A 132 4.84 -4.52 13.75
N ASP A 133 5.13 -3.23 13.64
CA ASP A 133 5.78 -2.46 14.70
C ASP A 133 4.81 -2.16 15.83
N GLN A 134 5.17 -2.56 17.05
CA GLN A 134 4.31 -2.39 18.22
C GLN A 134 4.00 -0.91 18.50
N ALA A 135 4.99 -0.04 18.42
CA ALA A 135 4.79 1.39 18.74
C ALA A 135 3.88 2.07 17.71
N LEU A 136 4.02 1.73 16.43
CA LEU A 136 3.14 2.23 15.37
C LEU A 136 1.73 1.67 15.52
N ALA A 137 1.58 0.38 15.88
CA ALA A 137 0.27 -0.24 16.13
C ALA A 137 -0.46 0.41 17.32
N GLU A 138 0.25 0.72 18.40
CA GLU A 138 -0.30 1.45 19.53
C GLU A 138 -0.75 2.85 19.12
N GLN A 139 0.06 3.60 18.36
CA GLN A 139 -0.32 4.91 17.82
C GLN A 139 -1.51 4.82 16.88
N ALA A 140 -1.56 3.81 16.00
CA ALA A 140 -2.69 3.58 15.12
C ALA A 140 -3.98 3.33 15.91
N THR A 141 -3.91 2.52 16.97
CA THR A 141 -5.04 2.23 17.85
C THR A 141 -5.58 3.53 18.49
N ASP A 142 -4.70 4.38 19.00
CA ASP A 142 -5.08 5.66 19.59
C ASP A 142 -5.69 6.62 18.55
N ASN A 143 -5.06 6.73 17.39
CA ASN A 143 -5.51 7.61 16.32
C ASN A 143 -6.89 7.19 15.76
N LEU A 144 -7.13 5.88 15.68
CA LEU A 144 -8.31 5.30 15.06
C LEU A 144 -9.46 5.01 16.04
N ARG A 145 -9.32 5.32 17.33
CA ARG A 145 -10.33 5.03 18.37
C ARG A 145 -11.74 5.53 18.09
N ASN A 146 -11.89 6.55 17.26
CA ASN A 146 -13.19 7.11 16.88
C ASN A 146 -13.79 6.47 15.62
N TYR A 147 -13.04 5.61 14.92
CA TYR A 147 -13.48 4.88 13.72
C TYR A 147 -14.03 3.51 14.14
N ARG A 148 -15.37 3.44 14.37
CA ARG A 148 -16.04 2.27 14.97
C ARG A 148 -16.01 1.01 14.09
N ASN A 149 -15.71 1.15 12.82
CA ASN A 149 -15.61 0.07 11.83
C ASN A 149 -14.14 -0.31 11.55
N VAL A 150 -13.22 0.08 12.44
CA VAL A 150 -11.78 -0.24 12.33
C VAL A 150 -11.33 -1.06 13.52
N ASP A 151 -10.62 -2.16 13.25
CA ASP A 151 -9.87 -2.93 14.23
C ASP A 151 -8.38 -2.86 13.88
N VAL A 152 -7.54 -2.59 14.87
CA VAL A 152 -6.07 -2.59 14.73
C VAL A 152 -5.50 -3.85 15.37
N VAL A 153 -4.64 -4.54 14.64
CA VAL A 153 -3.97 -5.78 15.08
C VAL A 153 -2.46 -5.59 14.92
N GLN A 154 -1.72 -5.74 16.01
CA GLN A 154 -0.27 -5.83 15.96
C GLN A 154 0.13 -7.25 15.53
N GLY A 155 0.93 -7.38 14.47
CA GLY A 155 1.37 -8.70 13.99
C GLY A 155 2.00 -8.68 12.61
N ASP A 156 2.48 -9.86 12.19
CA ASP A 156 3.02 -10.07 10.85
C ASP A 156 1.90 -10.06 9.81
N GLY A 157 1.88 -9.03 8.98
CA GLY A 157 0.87 -8.83 7.95
C GLY A 157 0.85 -9.91 6.86
N THR A 158 1.90 -10.72 6.71
CA THR A 158 1.92 -11.85 5.76
C THR A 158 1.05 -13.03 6.20
N LEU A 159 0.64 -13.05 7.48
CA LEU A 159 -0.23 -14.07 8.07
C LEU A 159 -1.72 -13.67 8.09
N PHE A 160 -2.06 -12.49 7.60
CA PHE A 160 -3.43 -11.97 7.53
C PHE A 160 -3.85 -11.74 6.07
N PRO A 161 -5.16 -11.80 5.76
CA PRO A 161 -6.29 -12.06 6.67
C PRO A 161 -6.41 -13.53 7.10
N GLN A 162 -7.12 -13.74 8.22
CA GLN A 162 -7.48 -15.08 8.69
C GLN A 162 -8.85 -15.54 8.14
N HIS A 163 -9.66 -14.61 7.65
CA HIS A 163 -10.98 -14.82 7.04
C HIS A 163 -11.03 -14.12 5.68
N ASP A 164 -12.04 -14.45 4.87
CA ASP A 164 -12.20 -13.87 3.56
C ASP A 164 -12.34 -12.34 3.63
N ALA A 165 -11.70 -11.65 2.69
CA ALA A 165 -11.68 -10.20 2.55
C ALA A 165 -12.00 -9.78 1.12
N ASP A 166 -12.73 -8.67 0.98
CA ASP A 166 -13.04 -8.10 -0.34
C ASP A 166 -11.81 -7.37 -0.91
N VAL A 167 -11.02 -6.75 -0.03
CA VAL A 167 -9.80 -6.05 -0.42
C VAL A 167 -8.67 -6.33 0.56
N VAL A 168 -7.48 -6.65 0.02
CA VAL A 168 -6.22 -6.64 0.76
C VAL A 168 -5.35 -5.51 0.17
N TYR A 169 -5.07 -4.49 0.97
CA TYR A 169 -4.31 -3.30 0.59
C TYR A 169 -3.01 -3.24 1.39
N VAL A 170 -1.86 -3.35 0.71
CA VAL A 170 -0.55 -3.53 1.36
C VAL A 170 0.37 -2.34 1.11
N ASN A 171 0.96 -1.81 2.18
CA ASN A 171 1.78 -0.60 2.17
C ASN A 171 3.29 -0.85 2.40
N PHE A 172 3.76 -2.03 2.07
CA PHE A 172 5.20 -2.35 1.98
C PHE A 172 5.45 -3.31 0.82
N ALA A 173 6.69 -3.40 0.38
CA ALA A 173 7.06 -4.29 -0.71
C ALA A 173 7.47 -5.68 -0.22
N LEU A 174 7.14 -6.69 -1.02
CA LEU A 174 7.65 -8.06 -0.92
C LEU A 174 8.16 -8.55 -2.27
N ASP A 175 8.96 -9.61 -2.25
CA ASP A 175 9.43 -10.31 -3.46
C ASP A 175 8.54 -11.53 -3.83
N TYR A 176 7.37 -11.66 -3.18
CA TYR A 176 6.37 -12.70 -3.44
C TYR A 176 4.98 -12.27 -2.94
N PRO A 177 3.88 -12.81 -3.49
CA PRO A 177 2.56 -12.63 -2.90
C PRO A 177 2.40 -13.54 -1.68
N ALA A 178 2.08 -12.97 -0.51
CA ALA A 178 1.87 -13.79 0.69
C ALA A 178 0.64 -14.68 0.55
N ALA A 179 0.74 -15.92 1.05
CA ALA A 179 -0.31 -16.92 0.88
C ALA A 179 -1.65 -16.48 1.45
N ALA A 180 -1.67 -15.87 2.64
CA ALA A 180 -2.88 -15.38 3.25
C ALA A 180 -3.58 -14.31 2.39
N TRP A 181 -2.81 -13.45 1.68
CA TRP A 181 -3.36 -12.40 0.85
C TRP A 181 -4.14 -12.96 -0.36
N VAL A 182 -3.61 -13.99 -1.01
CA VAL A 182 -4.22 -14.57 -2.21
C VAL A 182 -5.33 -15.57 -1.87
N ASP A 183 -5.06 -16.47 -0.92
CA ASP A 183 -6.00 -17.54 -0.55
C ASP A 183 -7.30 -17.04 0.07
N LYS A 184 -7.22 -15.89 0.77
CA LYS A 184 -8.34 -15.29 1.50
C LYS A 184 -9.04 -14.16 0.76
N LEU A 185 -8.75 -13.94 -0.51
CA LEU A 185 -9.60 -13.05 -1.31
C LEU A 185 -11.00 -13.66 -1.46
N ALA A 186 -12.03 -12.91 -1.16
CA ALA A 186 -13.41 -13.28 -1.47
C ALA A 186 -13.61 -13.41 -3.01
N PRO A 187 -14.64 -14.10 -3.50
CA PRO A 187 -14.98 -14.06 -4.93
C PRO A 187 -15.13 -12.62 -5.42
N GLY A 188 -14.41 -12.23 -6.46
CA GLY A 188 -14.31 -10.82 -6.92
C GLY A 188 -13.41 -9.94 -6.06
N GLY A 189 -12.77 -10.49 -5.03
CA GLY A 189 -11.85 -9.76 -4.16
C GLY A 189 -10.58 -9.30 -4.86
N ARG A 190 -9.96 -8.25 -4.33
CA ARG A 190 -8.79 -7.58 -4.92
C ARG A 190 -7.65 -7.49 -3.90
N LEU A 191 -6.44 -7.80 -4.37
CA LEU A 191 -5.19 -7.60 -3.63
C LEU A 191 -4.36 -6.55 -4.35
N LEU A 192 -3.89 -5.55 -3.63
CA LEU A 192 -2.95 -4.56 -4.14
C LEU A 192 -1.71 -4.53 -3.26
N PHE A 193 -0.54 -4.78 -3.84
CA PHE A 193 0.72 -4.73 -3.11
C PHE A 193 1.90 -4.36 -4.03
N PRO A 194 2.95 -3.74 -3.48
CA PRO A 194 4.21 -3.52 -4.19
C PRO A 194 4.99 -4.83 -4.30
N LEU A 195 5.05 -5.42 -5.51
CA LEU A 195 5.92 -6.56 -5.80
C LEU A 195 7.27 -6.04 -6.30
N GLY A 196 8.38 -6.46 -5.67
CA GLY A 196 9.69 -6.01 -6.08
C GLY A 196 10.85 -6.62 -5.34
N VAL A 197 12.03 -6.10 -5.59
CA VAL A 197 13.27 -6.51 -4.93
C VAL A 197 13.88 -5.32 -4.18
N PRO A 198 14.56 -5.55 -3.04
CA PRO A 198 15.22 -4.48 -2.31
C PRO A 198 16.34 -3.86 -3.16
N ALA A 199 16.60 -2.58 -2.93
CA ALA A 199 17.80 -1.94 -3.45
C ALA A 199 19.04 -2.51 -2.76
N VAL A 200 20.16 -2.48 -3.45
CA VAL A 200 21.45 -2.97 -2.93
C VAL A 200 22.43 -1.80 -2.96
N SER A 201 23.14 -1.61 -1.83
CA SER A 201 24.21 -0.62 -1.74
C SER A 201 25.45 -1.03 -2.54
N ASP A 202 26.37 -0.11 -2.77
CA ASP A 202 27.67 -0.41 -3.41
C ASP A 202 28.48 -1.48 -2.66
N ALA A 203 28.24 -1.64 -1.35
CA ALA A 203 28.85 -2.68 -0.51
C ALA A 203 28.10 -4.04 -0.56
N GLY A 204 27.07 -4.18 -1.40
CA GLY A 204 26.29 -5.42 -1.54
C GLY A 204 25.24 -5.64 -0.44
N THR A 205 24.97 -4.66 0.43
CA THR A 205 23.98 -4.76 1.50
C THR A 205 22.60 -4.38 1.00
N SER A 206 21.57 -5.17 1.31
CA SER A 206 20.18 -4.81 1.03
C SER A 206 19.78 -3.56 1.80
N LEU A 207 19.14 -2.63 1.09
CA LEU A 207 18.59 -1.40 1.67
C LEU A 207 17.11 -1.60 2.07
N PRO A 208 16.57 -0.79 2.99
CA PRO A 208 15.22 -0.96 3.51
C PRO A 208 14.12 -0.50 2.53
N PHE A 209 14.45 -0.25 1.28
CA PHE A 209 13.51 0.16 0.23
C PHE A 209 13.80 -0.57 -1.08
N THR A 210 12.81 -0.54 -1.99
CA THR A 210 12.91 -1.26 -3.26
C THR A 210 13.88 -0.61 -4.25
N GLY A 211 14.67 -1.44 -4.94
CA GLY A 211 15.46 -1.03 -6.11
C GLY A 211 14.64 -1.10 -7.40
N MET A 212 13.84 -2.15 -7.54
CA MET A 212 12.86 -2.33 -8.61
C MET A 212 11.57 -2.88 -8.04
N ALA A 213 10.45 -2.21 -8.30
CA ALA A 213 9.13 -2.67 -7.91
C ALA A 213 8.04 -2.13 -8.82
N GLY A 214 6.93 -2.85 -8.88
CA GLY A 214 5.68 -2.42 -9.48
C GLY A 214 4.51 -2.64 -8.53
N LEU A 215 3.54 -1.76 -8.56
CA LEU A 215 2.30 -1.90 -7.83
C LEU A 215 1.43 -2.94 -8.53
N LEU A 216 1.33 -4.14 -7.98
CA LEU A 216 0.60 -5.27 -8.56
C LEU A 216 -0.81 -5.31 -8.01
N LEU A 217 -1.80 -5.25 -8.91
CA LEU A 217 -3.21 -5.52 -8.63
C LEU A 217 -3.51 -6.96 -9.05
N VAL A 218 -4.08 -7.73 -8.13
CA VAL A 218 -4.58 -9.09 -8.37
C VAL A 218 -6.07 -9.12 -8.08
N GLU A 219 -6.86 -9.74 -8.95
CA GLU A 219 -8.31 -9.91 -8.81
C GLU A 219 -8.67 -11.39 -8.81
N ARG A 220 -9.42 -11.85 -7.82
CA ARG A 220 -9.96 -13.20 -7.81
C ARG A 220 -11.14 -13.29 -8.78
N ARG A 221 -11.01 -14.11 -9.81
CA ARG A 221 -12.03 -14.41 -10.83
C ARG A 221 -12.56 -15.85 -10.65
N GLU A 222 -13.62 -16.20 -11.34
CA GLU A 222 -14.18 -17.56 -11.29
C GLU A 222 -13.17 -18.64 -11.72
N SER A 223 -12.33 -18.35 -12.70
CA SER A 223 -11.35 -19.28 -13.28
C SER A 223 -9.94 -19.18 -12.70
N GLY A 224 -9.68 -18.24 -11.75
CA GLY A 224 -8.34 -18.02 -11.18
C GLY A 224 -8.10 -16.58 -10.75
N PHE A 225 -6.91 -16.05 -11.04
CA PHE A 225 -6.53 -14.71 -10.59
C PHE A 225 -6.02 -13.88 -11.78
N GLY A 226 -6.77 -12.85 -12.17
CA GLY A 226 -6.27 -11.80 -13.04
C GLY A 226 -5.18 -11.00 -12.32
N ALA A 227 -4.18 -10.49 -13.04
CA ALA A 227 -3.14 -9.67 -12.46
C ALA A 227 -2.60 -8.65 -13.45
N ASN A 228 -2.32 -7.44 -12.97
CA ASN A 228 -1.66 -6.42 -13.78
C ASN A 228 -0.84 -5.45 -12.91
N PHE A 229 0.28 -5.01 -13.45
CA PHE A 229 1.04 -3.92 -12.83
C PHE A 229 0.42 -2.58 -13.21
N LEU A 230 0.08 -1.78 -12.20
CA LEU A 230 -0.51 -0.46 -12.39
C LEU A 230 0.55 0.58 -12.78
N GLN A 231 1.66 0.60 -12.04
CA GLN A 231 2.77 1.53 -12.26
C GLN A 231 4.05 1.09 -11.55
N PRO A 232 5.23 1.56 -11.96
CA PRO A 232 6.45 1.44 -11.17
C PRO A 232 6.33 2.22 -9.86
N VAL A 233 6.89 1.68 -8.78
CA VAL A 233 6.84 2.31 -7.45
C VAL A 233 8.14 2.11 -6.69
N SER A 234 8.34 2.95 -5.65
CA SER A 234 9.35 2.73 -4.62
C SER A 234 8.66 2.67 -3.27
N PHE A 235 8.92 1.60 -2.52
CA PHE A 235 8.32 1.34 -1.21
C PHE A 235 9.38 0.86 -0.22
N VAL A 236 9.07 1.02 1.08
CA VAL A 236 9.79 0.32 2.15
C VAL A 236 9.62 -1.18 1.94
N PHE A 237 10.69 -1.93 2.11
CA PHE A 237 10.65 -3.40 2.02
C PHE A 237 10.24 -3.99 3.37
N ALA A 238 9.51 -5.09 3.37
CA ALA A 238 9.02 -5.72 4.60
C ALA A 238 10.16 -6.08 5.56
N GLU A 239 10.00 -5.76 6.83
CA GLU A 239 10.88 -6.17 7.90
C GLU A 239 10.51 -7.57 8.43
N GLY A 240 11.46 -8.24 9.08
CA GLY A 240 11.23 -9.52 9.78
C GLY A 240 10.98 -10.72 8.87
N GLN A 241 11.15 -10.58 7.55
CA GLN A 241 10.95 -11.69 6.64
C GLN A 241 12.13 -12.64 6.61
N GLU A 242 11.85 -13.94 6.50
CA GLU A 242 12.86 -14.96 6.25
C GLU A 242 13.60 -14.69 4.92
N PRO A 243 14.89 -15.10 4.83
CA PRO A 243 15.61 -14.99 3.57
C PRO A 243 14.86 -15.70 2.44
N PRO A 244 14.76 -15.09 1.25
CA PRO A 244 14.06 -15.71 0.12
C PRO A 244 14.80 -16.98 -0.35
N PRO A 245 14.09 -17.90 -1.02
CA PRO A 245 14.73 -18.99 -1.74
C PRO A 245 15.80 -18.50 -2.70
N PRO A 246 16.91 -19.23 -2.87
CA PRO A 246 17.97 -18.86 -3.82
C PRO A 246 17.42 -18.60 -5.22
N GLY A 247 17.85 -17.52 -5.84
CA GLY A 247 17.46 -17.14 -7.20
C GLY A 247 16.15 -16.34 -7.34
N ARG A 248 15.33 -16.21 -6.28
CA ARG A 248 14.08 -15.46 -6.35
C ARG A 248 14.30 -14.00 -6.73
N ARG A 249 15.11 -13.29 -5.98
CA ARG A 249 15.35 -11.85 -6.18
C ARG A 249 16.04 -11.57 -7.50
N GLU A 250 17.04 -12.38 -7.85
CA GLU A 250 17.75 -12.28 -9.13
C GLU A 250 16.81 -12.54 -10.32
N GLY A 251 15.95 -13.56 -10.21
CA GLY A 251 14.95 -13.87 -11.25
C GLY A 251 13.90 -12.77 -11.41
N LEU A 252 13.41 -12.21 -10.29
CA LEU A 252 12.44 -11.12 -10.31
C LEU A 252 13.05 -9.83 -10.86
N GLU A 253 14.30 -9.51 -10.47
CA GLU A 253 15.04 -8.38 -11.02
C GLU A 253 15.24 -8.53 -12.54
N ALA A 254 15.63 -9.72 -13.00
CA ALA A 254 15.77 -10.00 -14.43
C ALA A 254 14.44 -9.85 -15.17
N ALA A 255 13.31 -10.23 -14.55
CA ALA A 255 11.98 -10.05 -15.11
C ALA A 255 11.63 -8.56 -15.26
N PHE A 256 11.89 -7.72 -14.24
CA PHE A 256 11.70 -6.28 -14.33
C PHE A 256 12.58 -5.64 -15.41
N ARG A 257 13.84 -6.06 -15.54
CA ARG A 257 14.78 -5.56 -16.57
C ARG A 257 14.29 -5.84 -18.00
N ARG A 258 13.50 -6.88 -18.23
CA ARG A 258 12.88 -7.18 -19.54
C ARG A 258 11.80 -6.16 -19.98
N ARG A 259 11.39 -5.25 -19.10
CA ARG A 259 10.41 -4.17 -19.35
C ARG A 259 9.04 -4.64 -19.91
N LYS A 260 8.65 -5.89 -19.65
CA LYS A 260 7.37 -6.47 -20.09
C LYS A 260 6.32 -6.52 -18.96
N ALA A 261 6.57 -5.91 -17.80
CA ALA A 261 5.67 -5.95 -16.64
C ALA A 261 4.25 -5.46 -16.98
N GLY A 262 4.11 -4.43 -17.81
CA GLY A 262 2.81 -3.92 -18.26
C GLY A 262 1.98 -4.90 -19.14
N LEU A 263 2.59 -6.01 -19.56
CA LEU A 263 1.92 -7.07 -20.33
C LEU A 263 1.41 -8.21 -19.44
N VAL A 264 1.68 -8.21 -18.15
CA VAL A 264 1.17 -9.21 -17.21
C VAL A 264 -0.36 -9.15 -17.17
N ARG A 265 -1.02 -10.31 -17.20
CA ARG A 265 -2.48 -10.45 -17.22
C ARG A 265 -3.01 -11.40 -16.16
N GLN A 266 -2.19 -12.34 -15.67
CA GLN A 266 -2.63 -13.40 -14.77
C GLN A 266 -1.59 -13.69 -13.69
N LEU A 267 -2.06 -13.99 -12.46
CA LEU A 267 -1.30 -14.67 -11.41
C LEU A 267 -1.64 -16.16 -11.46
N ARG A 268 -0.66 -16.98 -11.81
CA ARG A 268 -0.71 -18.43 -11.58
C ARG A 268 -0.46 -18.68 -10.09
N TRP A 269 -1.39 -19.36 -9.45
CA TRP A 269 -1.33 -19.58 -8.02
C TRP A 269 -1.52 -21.05 -7.68
N ARG A 270 -0.56 -21.66 -6.96
CA ARG A 270 -0.56 -23.07 -6.54
C ARG A 270 -0.83 -24.06 -7.67
N ARG A 271 -0.36 -23.75 -8.85
CA ARG A 271 -0.42 -24.60 -10.04
C ARG A 271 0.97 -24.70 -10.65
N PRO A 272 1.34 -25.86 -11.27
CA PRO A 272 2.61 -25.97 -11.97
C PRO A 272 2.71 -24.94 -13.09
N ALA A 273 3.95 -24.56 -13.41
CA ALA A 273 4.19 -23.73 -14.60
C ALA A 273 3.71 -24.48 -15.83
N GLU A 274 2.87 -23.84 -16.61
CA GLU A 274 2.49 -24.33 -17.93
C GLU A 274 3.61 -24.00 -18.93
N THR A 275 3.56 -24.59 -20.15
CA THR A 275 4.54 -24.33 -21.22
C THR A 275 4.42 -22.89 -21.81
N GLN A 276 3.62 -22.04 -21.21
CA GLN A 276 3.31 -20.68 -21.64
C GLN A 276 4.39 -19.70 -21.23
N GLU A 277 4.55 -18.60 -21.96
CA GLU A 277 5.48 -17.55 -21.66
C GLU A 277 5.07 -16.80 -20.38
N GLU A 278 5.73 -17.07 -19.25
CA GLU A 278 5.57 -16.34 -18.01
C GLU A 278 6.56 -15.17 -17.94
N TRP A 279 6.09 -14.04 -17.45
CA TRP A 279 6.94 -12.89 -17.15
C TRP A 279 7.90 -13.23 -16.00
N TYR A 280 7.39 -13.96 -14.98
CA TYR A 280 8.14 -14.49 -13.85
C TYR A 280 7.54 -15.82 -13.40
N SER A 281 8.37 -16.78 -12.98
CA SER A 281 7.91 -18.12 -12.61
C SER A 281 8.69 -18.70 -11.44
N GLU A 282 7.96 -19.21 -10.46
CA GLU A 282 8.41 -20.11 -9.38
C GLU A 282 7.52 -21.37 -9.37
N ALA A 283 7.85 -22.33 -8.49
CA ALA A 283 7.09 -23.58 -8.36
C ALA A 283 5.62 -23.33 -7.98
N GLU A 284 5.39 -22.47 -6.98
CA GLU A 284 4.07 -22.25 -6.39
C GLU A 284 3.29 -21.11 -7.05
N TRP A 285 3.95 -20.17 -7.71
CA TRP A 285 3.32 -19.01 -8.34
C TRP A 285 4.09 -18.51 -9.56
N GLY A 286 3.43 -17.70 -10.36
CA GLY A 286 4.04 -17.03 -11.50
C GLY A 286 3.13 -15.94 -12.05
N LEU A 287 3.70 -15.07 -12.88
CA LEU A 287 2.98 -14.00 -13.55
C LEU A 287 3.02 -14.24 -15.06
N SER A 288 1.86 -14.53 -15.65
CA SER A 288 1.70 -14.84 -17.08
C SER A 288 1.37 -13.59 -17.89
N LEU A 289 1.81 -13.60 -19.14
CA LEU A 289 1.46 -12.59 -20.17
C LEU A 289 0.13 -12.90 -20.86
N GLN A 290 -0.45 -14.07 -20.62
CA GLN A 290 -1.73 -14.50 -21.20
C GLN A 290 -2.86 -14.22 -20.23
N ASP A 291 -4.05 -13.93 -20.76
CA ASP A 291 -5.27 -13.77 -19.99
C ASP A 291 -5.89 -15.14 -19.65
N LEU A 292 -6.82 -15.16 -18.65
CA LEU A 292 -7.54 -16.34 -18.15
C LEU A 292 -8.47 -16.93 -19.21
#